data_7721fa044d9bcedc79e0117d77a69416
#
_entry.id   7721fa044d9bcedc79e0117d77a69416
#
_cell.length_a   1.000
_cell.length_b   1.000
_cell.length_c   1.000
_cell.angle_alpha   90.00
_cell.angle_beta   90.00
_cell.angle_gamma   90.00
#
_symmetry.space_group_name_H-M   'P 1'
#
loop_
_entity.id
_entity.type
_entity.pdbx_description
1 polymer ?
#
loop_
_entity_poly.entity_id
_entity_poly.type
_entity_poly.pdbx_seq_one_letter_code
_entity_poly.pdbx_strand_id
1 'polypeptide(L)'
;MKKLILLFFAIAAMAVVISSCNDDDDGGTPGNPTISADKTSLSGSEGETEEININWTASAGVKFITVNSDNATVPATAEGTTGSFKSTVTYTESDETITYTVTDIYNKTSTVSVEVVVSMIIIKDADLVGGEDYFWTADKEYLLDGLVYLEEVGKLNIEEGTIVKFKSQPTTGDNTSALIITRDAQIFAEGTATDPIIFTSDLDDGNPGALDEKDNSLWGGLILLGKSRVSVDGSPEGQIEGIDATEPRGRFGGTNDQDNSGIMRYVSIRHTGAELAPGDELQGLTLGAVGSGTTIEYVEIFASSDDGIEFFGGHVSLYHIVVAWAEDDSFDWDIGWRGAAQYWFAVQRDDVANHGGEWDGAIPDGSPDPYYSKPLLYNATFIGSGVGAENAKNSPAIIMRDATAGTLANSIIVDFTDKGIEVEDLANEKGIDSYKRMQDGELKLLNNMWWVGGNTAIDTSSVGILQPTVDDNSDPVGDDPDCSDLAAHMTDNLNTADVDPALAGIGRTIGSKSLDPRPTAAAAKSGLADVPSGLESVGYKGAFDPDAALWIKGWTALDEKGYLVD
;
A
#
# COMPACT_ATOMS: atom_id res chain seq x y z
N MET A 1 12.01 -18.29 8.79
CA MET A 1 11.70 -18.59 10.21
C MET A 1 12.75 -17.92 11.09
N LYS A 2 12.57 -16.64 11.38
CA LYS A 2 13.20 -16.03 12.56
C LYS A 2 12.06 -15.70 13.50
N LYS A 3 12.02 -16.41 14.61
CA LYS A 3 11.11 -16.15 15.71
C LYS A 3 11.33 -14.72 16.16
N LEU A 4 10.29 -13.92 16.10
CA LEU A 4 10.20 -12.69 16.87
C LEU A 4 10.32 -13.10 18.34
N ILE A 5 11.52 -13.04 18.87
CA ILE A 5 11.76 -13.16 20.30
C ILE A 5 11.47 -11.77 20.84
N LEU A 6 10.26 -11.58 21.33
CA LEU A 6 10.00 -10.53 22.30
C LEU A 6 10.94 -10.81 23.48
N LEU A 7 12.07 -10.13 23.49
CA LEU A 7 12.98 -10.16 24.63
C LEU A 7 12.39 -9.24 25.70
N PHE A 8 11.48 -9.80 26.50
CA PHE A 8 11.16 -9.23 27.79
C PHE A 8 12.45 -9.22 28.61
N PHE A 9 13.18 -8.12 28.60
CA PHE A 9 14.12 -7.82 29.64
C PHE A 9 13.35 -7.50 30.91
N ALA A 10 12.95 -8.55 31.64
CA ALA A 10 12.61 -8.40 33.03
C ALA A 10 13.90 -8.04 33.79
N ILE A 11 14.22 -6.74 33.82
CA ILE A 11 15.19 -6.23 34.79
C ILE A 11 14.48 -6.29 36.14
N ALA A 12 14.73 -7.37 36.88
CA ALA A 12 14.37 -7.44 38.30
C ALA A 12 15.16 -6.33 39.01
N ALA A 13 14.51 -5.17 39.20
CA ALA A 13 15.03 -4.14 40.08
C ALA A 13 15.06 -4.71 41.52
N MET A 14 16.23 -5.16 41.93
CA MET A 14 16.49 -5.62 43.27
C MET A 14 16.46 -4.37 44.17
N ALA A 15 15.35 -4.16 44.84
CA ALA A 15 15.28 -3.16 45.90
C ALA A 15 16.31 -3.52 46.97
N VAL A 16 17.44 -2.84 46.99
CA VAL A 16 18.41 -2.97 48.08
C VAL A 16 17.83 -2.25 49.31
N VAL A 17 17.15 -3.02 50.12
CA VAL A 17 16.83 -2.55 51.48
C VAL A 17 18.10 -2.68 52.30
N ILE A 18 18.82 -1.58 52.49
CA ILE A 18 19.88 -1.50 53.49
C ILE A 18 19.19 -1.34 54.86
N SER A 19 18.97 -2.46 55.54
CA SER A 19 18.63 -2.48 56.95
C SER A 19 19.90 -2.30 57.75
N SER A 20 20.10 -1.07 58.26
CA SER A 20 21.07 -0.81 59.30
C SER A 20 20.35 -0.94 60.65
N CYS A 21 20.56 -2.07 61.35
CA CYS A 21 20.27 -2.15 62.76
C CYS A 21 21.41 -1.48 63.50
N ASN A 22 21.13 -0.33 64.12
CA ASN A 22 21.83 0.13 65.29
C ASN A 22 20.78 0.43 66.34
N ASP A 23 20.70 -0.40 67.39
CA ASP A 23 20.11 -0.04 68.65
C ASP A 23 21.03 0.94 69.37
N ASP A 24 20.65 2.21 69.42
CA ASP A 24 21.01 3.15 70.47
C ASP A 24 19.90 4.19 70.59
N ASP A 25 19.33 4.23 71.79
CA ASP A 25 18.21 5.03 72.27
C ASP A 25 18.66 6.47 72.49
N ASP A 26 18.86 7.22 71.41
CA ASP A 26 19.01 8.68 71.40
C ASP A 26 18.05 9.24 70.38
N GLY A 27 17.24 10.25 70.71
CA GLY A 27 16.20 10.88 69.88
C GLY A 27 16.58 11.14 68.42
N GLY A 28 16.74 10.06 67.68
CA GLY A 28 17.25 10.04 66.33
C GLY A 28 16.30 10.72 65.35
N THR A 29 16.84 11.57 64.52
CA THR A 29 16.12 12.17 63.39
C THR A 29 15.44 11.07 62.57
N PRO A 30 14.12 11.12 62.33
CA PRO A 30 13.40 10.12 61.57
C PRO A 30 14.10 9.79 60.24
N GLY A 31 14.11 8.53 59.86
CA GLY A 31 14.70 8.11 58.58
C GLY A 31 14.08 8.80 57.36
N ASN A 32 14.75 8.75 56.22
CA ASN A 32 14.18 9.31 54.98
C ASN A 32 12.84 8.59 54.66
N PRO A 33 11.88 9.30 54.05
CA PRO A 33 10.68 8.65 53.53
C PRO A 33 11.06 7.64 52.43
N THR A 34 10.16 6.71 52.12
CA THR A 34 10.29 5.78 50.98
C THR A 34 9.04 5.88 50.11
N ILE A 35 9.20 5.62 48.81
CA ILE A 35 8.10 5.53 47.84
C ILE A 35 8.43 4.43 46.84
N SER A 36 7.42 3.68 46.39
CA SER A 36 7.54 2.64 45.40
C SER A 36 6.28 2.55 44.53
N ALA A 37 6.43 2.14 43.32
CA ALA A 37 5.35 1.76 42.40
C ALA A 37 5.30 0.25 42.24
N ASP A 38 4.12 -0.30 41.99
CA ASP A 38 3.96 -1.75 41.64
C ASP A 38 4.41 -2.06 40.21
N LYS A 39 4.44 -1.03 39.36
CA LYS A 39 4.98 -1.10 37.99
C LYS A 39 5.97 0.05 37.79
N THR A 40 7.09 -0.24 37.12
CA THR A 40 8.15 0.74 36.80
C THR A 40 8.26 1.01 35.32
N SER A 41 7.51 0.30 34.49
CA SER A 41 7.36 0.51 33.06
C SER A 41 5.92 0.22 32.67
N LEU A 42 5.35 1.06 31.80
CA LEU A 42 4.02 0.95 31.22
C LEU A 42 4.17 1.07 29.71
N SER A 43 3.30 0.39 28.94
CA SER A 43 3.22 0.53 27.49
C SER A 43 1.77 0.45 27.06
N GLY A 44 1.34 1.39 26.20
CA GLY A 44 -0.04 1.46 25.74
C GLY A 44 -0.19 2.40 24.56
N SER A 45 -1.43 2.54 24.10
CA SER A 45 -1.79 3.39 22.97
C SER A 45 -2.13 4.80 23.46
N GLU A 46 -1.90 5.78 22.63
CA GLU A 46 -2.31 7.16 22.89
C GLU A 46 -3.78 7.26 23.27
N GLY A 47 -4.07 8.07 24.28
CA GLY A 47 -5.41 8.27 24.82
C GLY A 47 -5.90 7.20 25.80
N GLU A 48 -5.22 6.07 25.89
CA GLU A 48 -5.52 5.04 26.91
C GLU A 48 -5.08 5.49 28.30
N THR A 49 -5.59 4.81 29.31
CA THR A 49 -5.22 5.04 30.71
C THR A 49 -4.93 3.75 31.41
N GLU A 50 -3.93 3.78 32.30
CA GLU A 50 -3.58 2.64 33.15
C GLU A 50 -3.49 3.04 34.63
N GLU A 51 -3.98 2.18 35.51
CA GLU A 51 -3.86 2.40 36.96
C GLU A 51 -2.61 1.67 37.50
N ILE A 52 -1.82 2.39 38.33
CA ILE A 52 -0.70 1.83 39.08
C ILE A 52 -0.86 2.14 40.57
N ASN A 53 -0.34 1.25 41.42
CA ASN A 53 -0.37 1.46 42.88
C ASN A 53 0.95 2.07 43.34
N ILE A 54 0.85 3.22 43.99
CA ILE A 54 1.98 3.91 44.63
C ILE A 54 1.88 3.69 46.14
N ASN A 55 2.95 3.15 46.74
CA ASN A 55 3.07 2.93 48.16
C ASN A 55 4.16 3.83 48.77
N TRP A 56 3.93 4.37 49.94
CA TRP A 56 4.90 5.25 50.60
C TRP A 56 4.98 5.02 52.09
N THR A 57 6.13 5.37 52.69
CA THR A 57 6.32 5.47 54.13
C THR A 57 7.04 6.79 54.46
N ALA A 58 6.69 7.41 55.57
CA ALA A 58 7.34 8.60 56.07
C ALA A 58 7.27 8.57 57.61
N SER A 59 8.27 8.02 58.26
CA SER A 59 8.29 7.79 59.71
C SER A 59 8.06 9.05 60.52
N ALA A 60 8.41 10.22 60.00
CA ALA A 60 8.14 11.52 60.58
C ALA A 60 6.72 12.06 60.32
N GLY A 61 5.95 11.41 59.44
CA GLY A 61 4.71 11.90 58.86
C GLY A 61 4.93 12.50 57.46
N VAL A 62 4.03 12.17 56.49
CA VAL A 62 4.04 12.74 55.16
C VAL A 62 3.56 14.19 55.20
N LYS A 63 4.19 15.05 54.38
CA LYS A 63 3.79 16.44 54.20
C LYS A 63 2.95 16.61 52.92
N PHE A 64 3.43 16.03 51.81
CA PHE A 64 2.72 15.95 50.54
C PHE A 64 3.40 14.92 49.60
N ILE A 65 2.67 14.54 48.56
CA ILE A 65 3.18 13.76 47.43
C ILE A 65 2.95 14.58 46.16
N THR A 66 3.93 14.60 45.27
CA THR A 66 3.85 15.28 43.97
C THR A 66 4.23 14.35 42.86
N VAL A 67 3.82 14.72 41.65
CA VAL A 67 4.24 14.09 40.38
C VAL A 67 4.73 15.19 39.43
N ASN A 68 5.65 14.86 38.54
CA ASN A 68 6.23 15.78 37.57
C ASN A 68 5.44 15.91 36.27
N SER A 69 4.39 15.13 36.07
CA SER A 69 3.58 15.07 34.85
C SER A 69 2.10 15.34 35.16
N ASP A 70 1.45 16.07 34.27
CA ASP A 70 -0.01 16.27 34.28
C ASP A 70 -0.78 15.02 33.81
N ASN A 71 -0.07 14.08 33.19
CA ASN A 71 -0.61 12.81 32.69
C ASN A 71 -0.79 11.75 33.79
N ALA A 72 -0.41 12.06 35.03
CA ALA A 72 -0.55 11.15 36.15
C ALA A 72 -1.23 11.82 37.35
N THR A 73 -2.04 11.05 38.06
CA THR A 73 -2.79 11.57 39.19
C THR A 73 -2.09 11.31 40.52
N VAL A 74 -2.20 12.26 41.46
CA VAL A 74 -1.80 12.11 42.84
C VAL A 74 -2.93 12.59 43.77
N PRO A 75 -3.04 12.06 44.99
CA PRO A 75 -4.05 12.54 45.95
C PRO A 75 -3.79 14.01 46.36
N ALA A 76 -4.83 14.80 46.45
CA ALA A 76 -4.74 16.21 46.91
C ALA A 76 -4.17 16.35 48.31
N THR A 77 -4.34 15.34 49.16
CA THR A 77 -3.80 15.28 50.51
C THR A 77 -3.28 13.89 50.81
N ALA A 78 -2.17 13.82 51.54
CA ALA A 78 -1.64 12.57 52.09
C ALA A 78 -1.39 12.80 53.58
N GLU A 79 -1.76 11.84 54.43
CA GLU A 79 -1.66 11.95 55.88
C GLU A 79 -1.12 10.66 56.49
N GLY A 80 -0.48 10.78 57.65
CA GLY A 80 0.03 9.63 58.41
C GLY A 80 1.50 9.30 58.11
N THR A 81 1.93 8.11 58.54
CA THR A 81 3.32 7.66 58.39
C THR A 81 3.48 6.60 57.30
N THR A 82 2.40 6.02 56.82
CA THR A 82 2.37 5.07 55.71
C THR A 82 1.07 5.23 54.94
N GLY A 83 1.09 4.89 53.64
CA GLY A 83 -0.13 4.91 52.84
C GLY A 83 0.12 4.36 51.43
N SER A 84 -0.98 4.28 50.70
CA SER A 84 -0.98 3.94 49.28
C SER A 84 -2.10 4.69 48.55
N PHE A 85 -1.93 4.88 47.25
CA PHE A 85 -2.98 5.39 46.35
C PHE A 85 -2.84 4.78 44.98
N LYS A 86 -3.93 4.82 44.20
CA LYS A 86 -3.91 4.53 42.78
C LYS A 86 -3.64 5.81 42.01
N SER A 87 -2.65 5.78 41.14
CA SER A 87 -2.42 6.80 40.13
C SER A 87 -2.97 6.31 38.79
N THR A 88 -3.77 7.14 38.14
CA THR A 88 -4.16 6.92 36.77
C THR A 88 -3.13 7.62 35.89
N VAL A 89 -2.47 6.88 35.03
CA VAL A 89 -1.53 7.38 34.01
C VAL A 89 -2.24 7.39 32.67
N THR A 90 -2.16 8.50 31.93
CA THR A 90 -2.69 8.64 30.57
C THR A 90 -1.53 8.63 29.59
N TYR A 91 -1.63 7.80 28.55
CA TYR A 91 -0.66 7.78 27.45
C TYR A 91 -0.94 8.97 26.52
N THR A 92 0.12 9.70 26.16
CA THR A 92 0.07 10.87 25.27
C THR A 92 0.87 10.57 23.99
N GLU A 93 1.10 11.56 23.15
CA GLU A 93 1.80 11.38 21.85
C GLU A 93 3.27 10.93 21.96
N SER A 94 3.88 11.01 23.17
CA SER A 94 5.30 10.74 23.33
C SER A 94 5.61 9.99 24.62
N ASP A 95 6.72 9.26 24.59
CA ASP A 95 7.28 8.61 25.77
C ASP A 95 7.65 9.64 26.84
N GLU A 96 7.40 9.28 28.09
CA GLU A 96 7.78 10.13 29.22
C GLU A 96 8.27 9.31 30.43
N THR A 97 9.01 9.96 31.31
CA THR A 97 9.35 9.41 32.64
C THR A 97 8.57 10.15 33.72
N ILE A 98 7.58 9.47 34.29
CA ILE A 98 6.78 9.99 35.38
C ILE A 98 7.49 9.75 36.70
N THR A 99 7.75 10.81 37.47
CA THR A 99 8.44 10.73 38.76
C THR A 99 7.53 11.18 39.89
N TYR A 100 7.22 10.27 40.81
CA TYR A 100 6.49 10.55 42.04
C TYR A 100 7.48 10.86 43.14
N THR A 101 7.19 11.91 43.93
CA THR A 101 8.03 12.36 45.04
C THR A 101 7.21 12.41 46.31
N VAL A 102 7.62 11.67 47.35
CA VAL A 102 7.10 11.80 48.70
C VAL A 102 7.99 12.77 49.51
N THR A 103 7.39 13.71 50.20
CA THR A 103 8.06 14.67 51.10
C THR A 103 7.53 14.53 52.51
N ASP A 104 8.41 14.36 53.51
CA ASP A 104 8.06 14.32 54.92
C ASP A 104 7.94 15.73 55.53
N ILE A 105 7.47 15.79 56.78
CA ILE A 105 7.30 17.07 57.49
C ILE A 105 8.62 17.80 57.74
N TYR A 106 9.77 17.13 57.65
CA TYR A 106 11.11 17.73 57.75
C TYR A 106 11.69 18.10 56.38
N ASN A 107 10.90 18.03 55.28
CA ASN A 107 11.30 18.27 53.89
C ASN A 107 12.35 17.29 53.35
N LYS A 108 12.47 16.09 53.94
CA LYS A 108 13.22 15.00 53.30
C LYS A 108 12.35 14.37 52.22
N THR A 109 12.99 13.98 51.14
CA THR A 109 12.29 13.46 49.96
C THR A 109 12.78 12.07 49.53
N SER A 110 11.92 11.32 48.88
CA SER A 110 12.27 10.13 48.10
C SER A 110 11.44 10.08 46.82
N THR A 111 11.96 9.48 45.81
CA THR A 111 11.33 9.41 44.49
C THR A 111 11.21 7.98 43.97
N VAL A 112 10.22 7.74 43.12
CA VAL A 112 10.10 6.57 42.25
C VAL A 112 9.75 7.04 40.85
N SER A 113 10.40 6.49 39.84
CA SER A 113 10.14 6.78 38.43
C SER A 113 9.46 5.61 37.75
N VAL A 114 8.53 5.92 36.86
CA VAL A 114 7.81 4.99 36.01
C VAL A 114 8.05 5.43 34.57
N GLU A 115 8.60 4.56 33.75
CA GLU A 115 8.76 4.79 32.32
C GLU A 115 7.43 4.52 31.62
N VAL A 116 6.96 5.46 30.81
CA VAL A 116 5.74 5.35 30.01
C VAL A 116 6.15 5.37 28.55
N VAL A 117 5.87 4.27 27.86
CA VAL A 117 6.19 4.08 26.43
C VAL A 117 4.88 4.06 25.65
N VAL A 118 4.77 4.94 24.67
CA VAL A 118 3.62 4.99 23.76
C VAL A 118 3.94 4.13 22.56
N SER A 119 3.22 3.03 22.38
CA SER A 119 3.46 2.06 21.30
C SER A 119 2.65 2.33 20.05
N MET A 120 1.52 3.05 20.16
CA MET A 120 0.66 3.42 19.04
C MET A 120 0.29 4.90 19.14
N ILE A 121 0.49 5.63 18.04
CA ILE A 121 0.16 7.06 17.89
C ILE A 121 -1.02 7.19 16.94
N ILE A 122 -2.07 7.93 17.36
CA ILE A 122 -3.25 8.18 16.55
C ILE A 122 -3.02 9.43 15.71
N ILE A 123 -3.15 9.33 14.41
CA ILE A 123 -2.97 10.44 13.45
C ILE A 123 -4.32 10.82 12.84
N LYS A 124 -4.66 12.09 12.90
CA LYS A 124 -5.84 12.69 12.26
C LYS A 124 -5.42 13.78 11.28
N ASP A 125 -6.34 14.22 10.45
CA ASP A 125 -6.09 15.25 9.42
C ASP A 125 -5.37 16.50 9.98
N ALA A 126 -5.73 16.95 11.17
CA ALA A 126 -5.14 18.14 11.78
C ALA A 126 -3.67 17.96 12.24
N ASP A 127 -3.15 16.74 12.25
CA ASP A 127 -1.81 16.42 12.74
C ASP A 127 -0.74 16.50 11.65
N LEU A 128 -1.14 16.48 10.35
CA LEU A 128 -0.22 16.57 9.20
C LEU A 128 -0.37 17.89 8.42
N VAL A 129 -0.01 18.99 9.06
CA VAL A 129 -0.10 20.33 8.45
C VAL A 129 1.01 20.58 7.43
N GLY A 130 0.76 21.48 6.48
CA GLY A 130 1.73 21.84 5.45
C GLY A 130 2.98 22.54 5.98
N GLY A 131 4.11 22.32 5.27
CA GLY A 131 5.39 22.97 5.55
C GLY A 131 6.23 22.35 6.65
N GLU A 132 5.79 21.24 7.25
CA GLU A 132 6.50 20.52 8.31
C GLU A 132 7.06 19.20 7.80
N ASP A 133 8.13 18.72 8.43
CA ASP A 133 8.75 17.42 8.19
C ASP A 133 8.37 16.45 9.33
N TYR A 134 7.65 15.37 8.99
CA TYR A 134 7.23 14.31 9.92
C TYR A 134 8.15 13.10 9.81
N PHE A 135 8.34 12.41 10.93
CA PHE A 135 9.19 11.22 11.02
C PHE A 135 8.46 10.12 11.77
N TRP A 136 8.09 9.05 11.06
CA TRP A 136 7.50 7.86 11.64
C TRP A 136 8.55 6.76 11.76
N THR A 137 8.68 6.18 12.95
CA THR A 137 9.77 5.27 13.31
C THR A 137 9.26 3.85 13.57
N ALA A 138 10.09 2.84 13.34
CA ALA A 138 9.71 1.44 13.44
C ALA A 138 9.44 0.92 14.87
N ASP A 139 9.79 1.70 15.90
CA ASP A 139 9.47 1.40 17.30
C ASP A 139 8.04 1.79 17.71
N LYS A 140 7.29 2.41 16.81
CA LYS A 140 5.89 2.82 16.99
C LYS A 140 5.00 2.22 15.90
N GLU A 141 3.73 2.04 16.22
CA GLU A 141 2.66 1.89 15.24
C GLU A 141 1.91 3.22 15.09
N TYR A 142 1.49 3.53 13.88
CA TYR A 142 0.73 4.75 13.56
C TYR A 142 -0.66 4.35 13.10
N LEU A 143 -1.71 4.88 13.76
CA LEU A 143 -3.10 4.59 13.45
C LEU A 143 -3.78 5.83 12.87
N LEU A 144 -4.05 5.83 11.58
CA LEU A 144 -4.77 6.91 10.90
C LEU A 144 -6.29 6.77 11.12
N ASP A 145 -6.93 7.85 11.55
CA ASP A 145 -8.35 7.92 11.87
C ASP A 145 -9.06 8.92 10.94
N GLY A 146 -9.66 8.42 9.86
CA GLY A 146 -10.33 9.19 8.82
C GLY A 146 -9.43 9.54 7.63
N LEU A 147 -9.86 10.50 6.82
CA LEU A 147 -9.09 11.02 5.69
C LEU A 147 -8.00 11.95 6.20
N VAL A 148 -6.75 11.55 6.05
CA VAL A 148 -5.58 12.28 6.54
C VAL A 148 -4.80 12.83 5.35
N TYR A 149 -4.68 14.16 5.29
CA TYR A 149 -4.00 14.86 4.19
C TYR A 149 -2.64 15.38 4.66
N LEU A 150 -1.56 14.93 4.03
CA LEU A 150 -0.28 15.63 4.12
C LEU A 150 -0.32 16.84 3.18
N GLU A 151 -0.36 18.03 3.76
CA GLU A 151 -0.56 19.26 2.99
C GLU A 151 0.72 19.79 2.33
N GLU A 152 0.55 20.77 1.46
CA GLU A 152 1.59 21.39 0.62
C GLU A 152 2.92 21.61 1.34
N VAL A 153 4.02 21.23 0.69
CA VAL A 153 5.41 21.36 1.18
C VAL A 153 5.71 20.52 2.44
N GLY A 154 4.72 19.78 2.95
CA GLY A 154 4.92 18.80 4.02
C GLY A 154 5.73 17.60 3.53
N LYS A 155 6.51 17.00 4.43
CA LYS A 155 7.24 15.77 4.15
C LYS A 155 6.97 14.73 5.21
N LEU A 156 6.60 13.53 4.75
CA LEU A 156 6.45 12.38 5.62
C LEU A 156 7.59 11.39 5.37
N ASN A 157 8.45 11.23 6.36
CA ASN A 157 9.55 10.28 6.32
C ASN A 157 9.19 9.08 7.18
N ILE A 158 9.20 7.89 6.59
CA ILE A 158 8.82 6.64 7.25
C ILE A 158 10.04 5.73 7.27
N GLU A 159 10.46 5.33 8.47
CA GLU A 159 11.60 4.43 8.68
C GLU A 159 11.27 3.01 8.19
N GLU A 160 12.29 2.29 7.73
CA GLU A 160 12.17 0.88 7.35
C GLU A 160 11.61 0.04 8.50
N GLY A 161 10.67 -0.87 8.18
CA GLY A 161 10.01 -1.73 9.15
C GLY A 161 8.83 -1.11 9.91
N THR A 162 8.49 0.16 9.62
CA THR A 162 7.33 0.82 10.25
C THR A 162 6.01 0.20 9.79
N ILE A 163 5.07 0.02 10.73
CA ILE A 163 3.69 -0.40 10.45
C ILE A 163 2.77 0.81 10.62
N VAL A 164 2.04 1.11 9.56
CA VAL A 164 1.04 2.17 9.51
C VAL A 164 -0.34 1.54 9.35
N LYS A 165 -1.19 1.75 10.33
CA LYS A 165 -2.55 1.20 10.37
C LYS A 165 -3.60 2.25 10.05
N PHE A 166 -4.72 1.80 9.53
CA PHE A 166 -5.86 2.64 9.19
C PHE A 166 -7.10 2.11 9.89
N LYS A 167 -7.85 2.99 10.53
CA LYS A 167 -9.09 2.61 11.17
C LYS A 167 -10.10 2.14 10.13
N SER A 168 -10.56 0.90 10.29
CA SER A 168 -11.65 0.34 9.49
C SER A 168 -13.00 1.02 9.76
N GLN A 169 -13.13 1.67 10.94
CA GLN A 169 -14.29 2.49 11.32
C GLN A 169 -13.80 3.82 11.93
N PRO A 170 -13.63 4.86 11.11
CA PRO A 170 -13.14 6.15 11.58
C PRO A 170 -14.05 6.81 12.62
N THR A 171 -13.46 7.61 13.51
CA THR A 171 -14.23 8.40 14.50
C THR A 171 -14.41 9.86 14.11
N THR A 172 -13.84 10.28 12.97
CA THR A 172 -13.88 11.64 12.43
C THR A 172 -15.21 12.00 11.76
N GLY A 173 -15.97 10.99 11.36
CA GLY A 173 -17.19 11.15 10.57
C GLY A 173 -17.00 10.85 9.08
N ASP A 174 -15.78 10.55 8.65
CA ASP A 174 -15.49 10.04 7.31
C ASP A 174 -15.99 8.60 7.16
N ASN A 175 -16.27 8.18 5.95
CA ASN A 175 -16.75 6.82 5.68
C ASN A 175 -15.62 5.78 5.77
N THR A 176 -14.39 6.19 5.45
CA THR A 176 -13.20 5.35 5.51
C THR A 176 -11.98 6.15 5.96
N SER A 177 -10.87 5.46 6.24
CA SER A 177 -9.57 6.10 6.47
C SER A 177 -8.70 5.96 5.23
N ALA A 178 -7.93 7.00 4.91
CA ALA A 178 -6.96 7.01 3.83
C ALA A 178 -5.83 8.00 4.12
N LEU A 179 -4.67 7.83 3.47
CA LEU A 179 -3.57 8.80 3.50
C LEU A 179 -3.44 9.46 2.13
N ILE A 180 -3.61 10.77 2.08
CA ILE A 180 -3.56 11.57 0.86
C ILE A 180 -2.33 12.48 0.90
N ILE A 181 -1.37 12.22 0.02
CA ILE A 181 -0.21 13.08 -0.20
C ILE A 181 -0.62 14.12 -1.25
N THR A 182 -0.89 15.34 -0.82
CA THR A 182 -1.40 16.39 -1.69
C THR A 182 -0.34 16.94 -2.65
N ARG A 183 -0.74 17.76 -3.62
CA ARG A 183 0.21 18.40 -4.55
C ARG A 183 1.28 19.20 -3.77
N ASP A 184 2.55 19.07 -4.16
CA ASP A 184 3.73 19.65 -3.50
C ASP A 184 4.13 19.02 -2.15
N ALA A 185 3.35 18.11 -1.59
CA ALA A 185 3.78 17.29 -0.47
C ALA A 185 4.61 16.08 -0.96
N GLN A 186 5.36 15.47 -0.07
CA GLN A 186 6.22 14.33 -0.41
C GLN A 186 6.18 13.25 0.66
N ILE A 187 6.11 12.00 0.22
CA ILE A 187 6.30 10.83 1.08
C ILE A 187 7.66 10.18 0.79
N PHE A 188 8.40 9.84 1.84
CA PHE A 188 9.63 9.07 1.78
C PHE A 188 9.44 7.80 2.59
N ALA A 189 8.94 6.76 1.92
CA ALA A 189 8.69 5.44 2.49
C ALA A 189 9.72 4.47 1.91
N GLU A 190 10.92 4.45 2.50
CA GLU A 190 12.06 3.67 2.01
C GLU A 190 12.31 2.47 2.92
N GLY A 191 11.50 1.41 2.76
CA GLY A 191 11.74 0.12 3.39
C GLY A 191 12.90 -0.66 2.76
N THR A 192 13.11 -1.88 3.25
CA THR A 192 14.08 -2.83 2.69
C THR A 192 13.44 -4.20 2.46
N ALA A 193 14.14 -5.08 1.75
CA ALA A 193 13.64 -6.45 1.53
C ALA A 193 13.54 -7.29 2.81
N THR A 194 14.13 -6.85 3.92
CA THR A 194 14.05 -7.54 5.22
C THR A 194 13.19 -6.81 6.24
N ASP A 195 13.00 -5.52 6.03
CA ASP A 195 12.26 -4.63 6.92
C ASP A 195 11.36 -3.71 6.06
N PRO A 196 10.31 -4.26 5.39
CA PRO A 196 9.39 -3.49 4.56
C PRO A 196 8.54 -2.55 5.40
N ILE A 197 8.05 -1.48 4.77
CA ILE A 197 7.03 -0.63 5.36
C ILE A 197 5.66 -1.22 5.01
N ILE A 198 4.79 -1.35 6.00
CA ILE A 198 3.47 -1.97 5.83
C ILE A 198 2.37 -0.95 6.12
N PHE A 199 1.49 -0.75 5.15
CA PHE A 199 0.23 -0.03 5.30
C PHE A 199 -0.91 -1.04 5.34
N THR A 200 -1.70 -1.09 6.43
CA THR A 200 -2.73 -2.10 6.62
C THR A 200 -3.88 -1.60 7.51
N SER A 201 -4.92 -2.40 7.68
CA SER A 201 -6.04 -2.10 8.58
C SER A 201 -5.66 -2.26 10.07
N ASP A 202 -6.38 -1.56 10.95
CA ASP A 202 -6.34 -1.77 12.39
C ASP A 202 -6.79 -3.18 12.83
N LEU A 203 -7.48 -3.89 11.94
CA LEU A 203 -7.90 -5.29 12.16
C LEU A 203 -6.77 -6.29 11.88
N ASP A 204 -5.67 -5.88 11.26
CA ASP A 204 -4.48 -6.71 11.04
C ASP A 204 -3.63 -6.76 12.32
N ASP A 205 -3.62 -7.90 12.98
CA ASP A 205 -2.86 -8.11 14.21
C ASP A 205 -1.42 -8.61 13.97
N GLY A 206 -0.99 -8.67 12.69
CA GLY A 206 0.32 -9.14 12.27
C GLY A 206 0.50 -10.66 12.29
N ASN A 207 -0.54 -11.43 12.58
CA ASN A 207 -0.50 -12.88 12.45
C ASN A 207 -0.84 -13.30 11.02
N PRO A 208 -0.06 -14.15 10.35
CA PRO A 208 -0.25 -14.49 8.93
C PRO A 208 -1.63 -15.02 8.54
N GLY A 209 -2.43 -15.50 9.49
CA GLY A 209 -3.79 -15.99 9.26
C GLY A 209 -4.91 -15.12 9.83
N ALA A 210 -4.60 -13.91 10.29
CA ALA A 210 -5.62 -13.00 10.85
C ALA A 210 -6.53 -12.44 9.76
N LEU A 211 -5.95 -11.98 8.66
CA LEU A 211 -6.63 -11.53 7.46
C LEU A 211 -6.08 -12.30 6.26
N ASP A 212 -6.91 -12.58 5.26
CA ASP A 212 -6.52 -13.32 4.05
C ASP A 212 -6.79 -12.51 2.76
N GLU A 213 -6.77 -13.15 1.61
CA GLU A 213 -6.99 -12.53 0.30
C GLU A 213 -8.42 -12.05 0.07
N LYS A 214 -9.35 -12.35 0.96
CA LYS A 214 -10.77 -11.97 0.89
C LYS A 214 -11.13 -10.85 1.86
N ASP A 215 -10.24 -10.54 2.78
CA ASP A 215 -10.39 -9.44 3.70
C ASP A 215 -9.89 -8.15 3.04
N ASN A 216 -10.78 -7.44 2.37
CA ASN A 216 -10.53 -6.16 1.71
C ASN A 216 -11.59 -5.12 2.15
N SER A 217 -11.68 -3.96 1.51
CA SER A 217 -12.57 -2.85 1.89
C SER A 217 -12.42 -2.41 3.36
N LEU A 218 -11.27 -2.66 3.98
CA LEU A 218 -11.08 -2.34 5.39
C LEU A 218 -10.64 -0.90 5.62
N TRP A 219 -10.05 -0.27 4.61
CA TRP A 219 -9.69 1.13 4.53
C TRP A 219 -9.55 1.55 3.06
N GLY A 220 -9.48 2.86 2.78
CA GLY A 220 -9.50 3.36 1.42
C GLY A 220 -8.29 2.94 0.59
N GLY A 221 -7.15 3.50 0.89
CA GLY A 221 -5.91 3.31 0.14
C GLY A 221 -4.94 4.47 0.32
N LEU A 222 -3.84 4.42 -0.43
CA LEU A 222 -2.83 5.47 -0.46
C LEU A 222 -2.98 6.29 -1.74
N ILE A 223 -3.10 7.61 -1.62
CA ILE A 223 -3.31 8.54 -2.75
C ILE A 223 -2.13 9.50 -2.86
N LEU A 224 -1.47 9.55 -4.02
CA LEU A 224 -0.43 10.52 -4.34
C LEU A 224 -0.93 11.48 -5.42
N LEU A 225 -0.91 12.78 -5.15
CA LEU A 225 -1.38 13.81 -6.06
C LEU A 225 -0.21 14.69 -6.52
N GLY A 226 0.03 14.69 -7.82
CA GLY A 226 1.11 15.45 -8.45
C GLY A 226 0.59 16.58 -9.36
N LYS A 227 1.54 17.22 -10.04
CA LYS A 227 1.31 18.37 -10.94
C LYS A 227 1.73 18.12 -12.38
N SER A 228 1.84 16.86 -12.79
CA SER A 228 2.08 16.50 -14.17
C SER A 228 0.84 16.76 -15.05
N ARG A 229 0.99 16.58 -16.35
CA ARG A 229 -0.13 16.76 -17.30
C ARG A 229 -1.12 15.61 -17.23
N VAL A 230 -2.37 15.93 -17.49
CA VAL A 230 -3.50 15.02 -17.64
C VAL A 230 -4.30 15.38 -18.89
N SER A 231 -5.08 14.43 -19.40
CA SER A 231 -6.06 14.62 -20.47
C SER A 231 -7.46 14.70 -19.87
N VAL A 232 -7.83 15.87 -19.37
CA VAL A 232 -9.18 16.15 -18.87
C VAL A 232 -9.79 17.23 -19.73
N ASP A 233 -11.01 17.05 -20.23
CA ASP A 233 -11.66 17.94 -21.21
C ASP A 233 -11.61 19.41 -20.77
N GLY A 234 -10.78 20.17 -21.48
CA GLY A 234 -10.64 21.62 -21.29
C GLY A 234 -10.00 22.05 -19.96
N SER A 235 -9.50 21.14 -19.12
CA SER A 235 -8.85 21.45 -17.85
C SER A 235 -7.45 20.82 -17.76
N PRO A 236 -6.45 21.54 -17.22
CA PRO A 236 -5.16 20.94 -16.86
C PRO A 236 -5.20 20.19 -15.53
N GLU A 237 -6.32 20.15 -14.84
CA GLU A 237 -6.48 19.57 -13.50
C GLU A 237 -7.71 18.68 -13.43
N GLY A 238 -7.59 17.58 -12.65
CA GLY A 238 -8.68 16.69 -12.28
C GLY A 238 -8.95 16.74 -10.77
N GLN A 239 -9.95 15.99 -10.36
CA GLN A 239 -10.32 15.73 -8.96
C GLN A 239 -10.38 14.22 -8.78
N ILE A 240 -9.80 13.70 -7.69
CA ILE A 240 -9.89 12.27 -7.37
C ILE A 240 -11.35 11.90 -7.09
N GLU A 241 -11.76 10.81 -7.64
CA GLU A 241 -13.07 10.20 -7.45
C GLU A 241 -13.34 9.93 -5.97
N GLY A 242 -14.59 10.09 -5.54
CA GLY A 242 -15.00 9.93 -4.16
C GLY A 242 -14.59 11.04 -3.20
N ILE A 243 -13.56 11.83 -3.47
CA ILE A 243 -13.24 13.04 -2.69
C ILE A 243 -14.16 14.17 -3.11
N ASP A 244 -14.87 14.79 -2.14
CA ASP A 244 -15.80 15.90 -2.40
C ASP A 244 -15.18 16.95 -3.32
N ALA A 245 -15.87 17.30 -4.41
CA ALA A 245 -15.40 18.25 -5.41
C ALA A 245 -15.09 19.66 -4.83
N THR A 246 -15.58 19.97 -3.63
CA THR A 246 -15.27 21.21 -2.91
C THR A 246 -14.03 21.11 -2.03
N GLU A 247 -13.46 19.91 -1.85
CA GLU A 247 -12.19 19.69 -1.14
C GLU A 247 -11.01 19.95 -2.09
N PRO A 248 -10.31 21.09 -1.97
CA PRO A 248 -9.25 21.45 -2.91
C PRO A 248 -8.02 20.56 -2.81
N ARG A 249 -7.85 19.84 -1.69
CA ARG A 249 -6.70 18.94 -1.44
C ARG A 249 -6.80 17.62 -2.21
N GLY A 250 -7.99 17.30 -2.76
CA GLY A 250 -8.19 16.15 -3.66
C GLY A 250 -7.85 16.42 -5.12
N ARG A 251 -7.33 17.61 -5.47
CA ARG A 251 -7.01 17.98 -6.85
C ARG A 251 -5.62 17.51 -7.27
N PHE A 252 -5.53 17.05 -8.52
CA PHE A 252 -4.29 16.69 -9.17
C PHE A 252 -4.16 17.35 -10.54
N GLY A 253 -2.97 17.28 -11.16
CA GLY A 253 -2.70 17.81 -12.48
C GLY A 253 -2.04 19.18 -12.49
N GLY A 254 -1.57 19.56 -13.67
CA GLY A 254 -0.82 20.80 -13.92
C GLY A 254 -0.01 20.73 -15.21
N THR A 255 1.22 21.21 -15.18
CA THR A 255 2.11 21.28 -16.35
C THR A 255 3.56 20.85 -16.05
N ASN A 256 3.82 20.31 -14.87
CA ASN A 256 5.16 19.90 -14.43
C ASN A 256 5.33 18.39 -14.53
N ASP A 257 5.74 17.88 -15.69
CA ASP A 257 5.96 16.44 -15.89
C ASP A 257 7.12 15.86 -15.06
N GLN A 258 7.94 16.73 -14.44
CA GLN A 258 9.03 16.34 -13.53
C GLN A 258 8.65 16.53 -12.07
N ASP A 259 7.37 16.66 -11.78
CA ASP A 259 6.85 16.71 -10.42
C ASP A 259 7.37 15.53 -9.58
N ASN A 260 7.49 15.75 -8.26
CA ASN A 260 8.10 14.79 -7.35
C ASN A 260 7.29 14.68 -6.07
N SER A 261 6.56 13.59 -5.93
CA SER A 261 5.79 13.23 -4.73
C SER A 261 6.60 12.40 -3.71
N GLY A 262 7.90 12.14 -3.96
CA GLY A 262 8.79 11.45 -3.02
C GLY A 262 9.30 10.10 -3.52
N ILE A 263 9.48 9.18 -2.58
CA ILE A 263 10.04 7.83 -2.81
C ILE A 263 9.19 6.80 -2.09
N MET A 264 8.81 5.74 -2.81
CA MET A 264 8.23 4.53 -2.23
C MET A 264 9.06 3.32 -2.66
N ARG A 265 9.59 2.58 -1.69
CA ARG A 265 10.42 1.40 -1.94
C ARG A 265 10.23 0.35 -0.86
N TYR A 266 10.03 -0.91 -1.24
CA TYR A 266 9.72 -2.02 -0.35
C TYR A 266 8.56 -1.69 0.59
N VAL A 267 7.43 -1.37 -0.03
CA VAL A 267 6.18 -0.99 0.63
C VAL A 267 5.11 -2.02 0.30
N SER A 268 4.42 -2.55 1.31
CA SER A 268 3.26 -3.44 1.15
C SER A 268 1.99 -2.74 1.63
N ILE A 269 1.02 -2.56 0.74
CA ILE A 269 -0.27 -1.89 0.96
C ILE A 269 -1.34 -2.99 0.93
N ARG A 270 -2.09 -3.16 2.02
CA ARG A 270 -2.90 -4.35 2.24
C ARG A 270 -4.34 -4.02 2.61
N HIS A 271 -5.31 -4.80 2.10
CA HIS A 271 -6.71 -4.81 2.54
C HIS A 271 -7.48 -3.51 2.27
N THR A 272 -7.25 -2.92 1.12
CA THR A 272 -7.76 -1.61 0.65
C THR A 272 -9.09 -1.71 -0.10
N GLY A 273 -9.53 -0.60 -0.71
CA GLY A 273 -10.65 -0.55 -1.64
C GLY A 273 -11.96 -0.09 -1.02
N ALA A 274 -11.94 0.46 0.22
CA ALA A 274 -13.19 0.90 0.85
C ALA A 274 -13.80 2.11 0.15
N GLU A 275 -15.15 2.12 0.02
CA GLU A 275 -15.91 3.22 -0.58
C GLU A 275 -15.76 4.52 0.22
N LEU A 276 -15.48 5.62 -0.47
CA LEU A 276 -15.62 6.98 0.07
C LEU A 276 -17.08 7.46 0.03
N ALA A 277 -17.79 7.13 -1.05
CA ALA A 277 -19.22 7.36 -1.23
C ALA A 277 -19.82 6.17 -1.96
N PRO A 278 -21.15 5.98 -1.97
CA PRO A 278 -21.77 4.84 -2.65
C PRO A 278 -21.41 4.78 -4.14
N GLY A 279 -20.60 3.79 -4.54
CA GLY A 279 -20.11 3.60 -5.90
C GLY A 279 -18.88 4.41 -6.26
N ASP A 280 -18.26 5.08 -5.30
CA ASP A 280 -16.96 5.76 -5.44
C ASP A 280 -15.96 5.06 -4.50
N GLU A 281 -15.27 4.07 -4.99
CA GLU A 281 -14.28 3.26 -4.29
C GLU A 281 -12.88 3.87 -4.40
N LEU A 282 -12.00 3.53 -3.48
CA LEU A 282 -10.59 3.88 -3.54
C LEU A 282 -9.76 2.65 -3.88
N GLN A 283 -8.77 2.85 -4.73
CA GLN A 283 -7.84 1.80 -5.17
C GLN A 283 -6.77 1.53 -4.11
N GLY A 284 -6.01 0.46 -4.28
CA GLY A 284 -4.88 0.18 -3.40
C GLY A 284 -3.86 1.33 -3.37
N LEU A 285 -3.45 1.78 -4.55
CA LEU A 285 -2.60 2.95 -4.76
C LEU A 285 -3.15 3.81 -5.91
N THR A 286 -3.58 5.02 -5.60
CA THR A 286 -4.06 5.99 -6.58
C THR A 286 -2.96 7.01 -6.92
N LEU A 287 -2.68 7.20 -8.21
CA LEU A 287 -1.62 8.08 -8.72
C LEU A 287 -2.20 9.19 -9.60
N GLY A 288 -2.64 10.30 -8.98
CA GLY A 288 -3.18 11.46 -9.69
C GLY A 288 -2.09 12.37 -10.23
N ALA A 289 -1.81 12.36 -11.53
CA ALA A 289 -0.83 13.24 -12.20
C ALA A 289 0.57 13.26 -11.57
N VAL A 290 1.03 12.14 -11.03
CA VAL A 290 2.35 12.03 -10.41
C VAL A 290 3.44 12.13 -11.48
N GLY A 291 4.47 12.94 -11.23
CA GLY A 291 5.51 13.26 -12.21
C GLY A 291 6.72 12.32 -12.15
N SER A 292 7.57 12.43 -13.17
CA SER A 292 8.76 11.59 -13.37
C SER A 292 9.89 11.80 -12.34
N GLY A 293 9.76 12.79 -11.46
CA GLY A 293 10.68 12.99 -10.33
C GLY A 293 10.41 12.03 -9.15
N THR A 294 9.24 11.39 -9.13
CA THR A 294 8.85 10.44 -8.09
C THR A 294 9.45 9.05 -8.37
N THR A 295 9.88 8.37 -7.32
CA THR A 295 10.40 6.99 -7.40
C THR A 295 9.40 6.03 -6.77
N ILE A 296 8.94 5.03 -7.55
CA ILE A 296 8.06 3.94 -7.04
C ILE A 296 8.64 2.62 -7.54
N GLU A 297 9.19 1.84 -6.61
CA GLU A 297 9.75 0.52 -6.93
C GLU A 297 9.63 -0.44 -5.74
N TYR A 298 9.43 -1.72 -6.03
CA TYR A 298 9.17 -2.74 -5.02
C TYR A 298 7.96 -2.37 -4.14
N VAL A 299 6.81 -2.19 -4.77
CA VAL A 299 5.53 -1.93 -4.09
C VAL A 299 4.57 -3.09 -4.35
N GLU A 300 3.92 -3.54 -3.30
CA GLU A 300 2.87 -4.56 -3.34
C GLU A 300 1.53 -3.94 -2.95
N ILE A 301 0.48 -4.27 -3.72
CA ILE A 301 -0.91 -4.15 -3.32
C ILE A 301 -1.43 -5.56 -3.07
N PHE A 302 -2.01 -5.79 -1.90
CA PHE A 302 -2.53 -7.08 -1.49
C PHE A 302 -3.99 -6.96 -1.01
N ALA A 303 -4.91 -7.60 -1.70
CA ALA A 303 -6.35 -7.63 -1.38
C ALA A 303 -6.98 -6.22 -1.39
N SER A 304 -7.17 -5.64 -2.57
CA SER A 304 -8.04 -4.48 -2.80
C SER A 304 -9.41 -4.95 -3.27
N SER A 305 -10.51 -4.30 -2.83
CA SER A 305 -11.85 -4.60 -3.34
C SER A 305 -12.16 -3.88 -4.65
N ASP A 306 -11.33 -2.94 -5.01
CA ASP A 306 -11.30 -2.23 -6.27
C ASP A 306 -9.96 -2.48 -6.94
N ASP A 307 -9.47 -1.58 -7.78
CA ASP A 307 -8.22 -1.75 -8.48
C ASP A 307 -7.00 -1.93 -7.56
N GLY A 308 -6.00 -2.59 -8.11
CA GLY A 308 -4.71 -2.64 -7.45
C GLY A 308 -4.03 -1.28 -7.50
N ILE A 309 -3.74 -0.78 -8.69
CA ILE A 309 -3.16 0.56 -8.91
C ILE A 309 -3.89 1.25 -10.04
N GLU A 310 -4.32 2.49 -9.79
CA GLU A 310 -4.92 3.33 -10.81
C GLU A 310 -4.13 4.62 -11.05
N PHE A 311 -3.96 4.97 -12.35
CA PHE A 311 -3.21 6.12 -12.81
C PHE A 311 -4.13 7.15 -13.48
N PHE A 312 -4.36 8.24 -12.83
CA PHE A 312 -5.02 9.41 -13.42
C PHE A 312 -3.99 10.33 -14.09
N GLY A 313 -3.49 9.93 -15.25
CA GLY A 313 -2.46 10.65 -15.99
C GLY A 313 -1.07 10.64 -15.36
N GLY A 314 -0.23 11.61 -15.75
CA GLY A 314 1.11 11.74 -15.16
C GLY A 314 2.26 11.09 -15.93
N HIS A 315 3.46 11.12 -15.33
CA HIS A 315 4.70 10.64 -15.94
C HIS A 315 5.53 9.74 -15.01
N VAL A 316 4.99 9.35 -13.87
CA VAL A 316 5.71 8.48 -12.93
C VAL A 316 6.00 7.12 -13.57
N SER A 317 7.18 6.58 -13.28
CA SER A 317 7.57 5.23 -13.73
C SER A 317 7.60 4.28 -12.55
N LEU A 318 7.13 3.04 -12.75
CA LEU A 318 6.99 2.03 -11.71
C LEU A 318 7.76 0.76 -12.07
N TYR A 319 8.58 0.28 -11.13
CA TYR A 319 9.41 -0.91 -11.33
C TYR A 319 9.22 -1.92 -10.19
N HIS A 320 9.15 -3.21 -10.51
CA HIS A 320 8.98 -4.30 -9.54
C HIS A 320 7.70 -4.14 -8.71
N ILE A 321 6.56 -4.14 -9.37
CA ILE A 321 5.25 -3.95 -8.76
C ILE A 321 4.51 -5.28 -8.67
N VAL A 322 3.86 -5.50 -7.54
CA VAL A 322 3.01 -6.66 -7.27
C VAL A 322 1.59 -6.19 -7.02
N VAL A 323 0.63 -6.75 -7.75
CA VAL A 323 -0.79 -6.66 -7.43
C VAL A 323 -1.32 -8.06 -7.22
N ALA A 324 -1.70 -8.37 -6.01
CA ALA A 324 -2.25 -9.65 -5.65
C ALA A 324 -3.67 -9.48 -5.09
N TRP A 325 -4.63 -10.17 -5.72
CA TRP A 325 -5.98 -10.30 -5.19
C TRP A 325 -6.82 -9.01 -5.22
N ALA A 326 -6.64 -8.15 -6.23
CA ALA A 326 -7.60 -7.08 -6.54
C ALA A 326 -8.91 -7.70 -7.04
N GLU A 327 -10.07 -7.11 -6.65
CA GLU A 327 -11.40 -7.62 -7.03
C GLU A 327 -11.93 -6.99 -8.32
N ASP A 328 -11.40 -5.84 -8.72
CA ASP A 328 -11.57 -5.27 -10.05
C ASP A 328 -10.26 -5.40 -10.84
N ASP A 329 -9.72 -4.38 -11.43
CA ASP A 329 -8.56 -4.48 -12.30
C ASP A 329 -7.23 -4.55 -11.52
N SER A 330 -6.26 -5.26 -12.07
CA SER A 330 -4.95 -5.27 -11.42
C SER A 330 -4.21 -3.95 -11.62
N PHE A 331 -4.25 -3.41 -12.84
CA PHE A 331 -3.64 -2.14 -13.22
C PHE A 331 -4.57 -1.38 -14.15
N ASP A 332 -5.07 -0.25 -13.69
CA ASP A 332 -5.81 0.68 -14.51
C ASP A 332 -5.00 1.93 -14.82
N TRP A 333 -5.06 2.43 -16.03
CA TRP A 333 -4.58 3.77 -16.35
C TRP A 333 -5.56 4.54 -17.22
N ASP A 334 -5.72 5.78 -16.85
CA ASP A 334 -6.63 6.71 -17.49
C ASP A 334 -5.95 8.07 -17.74
N ILE A 335 -6.64 8.91 -18.51
CA ILE A 335 -6.40 10.34 -18.74
C ILE A 335 -4.95 10.77 -18.94
N GLY A 336 -4.17 9.98 -19.67
CA GLY A 336 -2.90 10.45 -20.20
C GLY A 336 -1.66 10.07 -19.43
N TRP A 337 -1.62 8.89 -18.80
CA TRP A 337 -0.39 8.38 -18.20
C TRP A 337 0.68 8.07 -19.26
N ARG A 338 1.93 8.52 -19.03
CA ARG A 338 3.07 8.38 -19.96
C ARG A 338 4.35 7.92 -19.28
N GLY A 339 4.26 7.17 -18.21
CA GLY A 339 5.39 6.58 -17.51
C GLY A 339 6.00 5.37 -18.22
N ALA A 340 7.04 4.84 -17.61
CA ALA A 340 7.61 3.55 -17.98
C ALA A 340 7.41 2.54 -16.84
N ALA A 341 7.21 1.29 -17.22
CA ALA A 341 6.94 0.20 -16.30
C ALA A 341 7.74 -1.04 -16.69
N GLN A 342 8.31 -1.70 -15.68
CA GLN A 342 8.99 -2.97 -15.90
C GLN A 342 8.88 -3.87 -14.67
N TYR A 343 8.77 -5.18 -14.88
CA TYR A 343 8.63 -6.20 -13.83
C TYR A 343 7.34 -6.04 -13.02
N TRP A 344 6.20 -5.85 -13.72
CA TRP A 344 4.90 -5.88 -13.09
C TRP A 344 4.40 -7.33 -12.96
N PHE A 345 3.89 -7.65 -11.80
CA PHE A 345 3.32 -8.95 -11.50
C PHE A 345 1.90 -8.80 -10.96
N ALA A 346 0.95 -9.47 -11.62
CA ALA A 346 -0.42 -9.61 -11.12
C ALA A 346 -0.77 -11.08 -10.92
N VAL A 347 -1.51 -11.36 -9.85
CA VAL A 347 -2.17 -12.65 -9.62
C VAL A 347 -3.56 -12.42 -9.07
N GLN A 348 -4.57 -13.02 -9.73
CA GLN A 348 -5.98 -12.79 -9.43
C GLN A 348 -6.63 -13.99 -8.77
N ARG A 349 -7.69 -13.73 -7.99
CA ARG A 349 -8.51 -14.76 -7.34
C ARG A 349 -9.33 -15.53 -8.38
N ASP A 350 -9.79 -16.74 -8.01
CA ASP A 350 -10.62 -17.59 -8.87
C ASP A 350 -12.12 -17.29 -8.74
N ASP A 351 -12.55 -16.52 -7.74
CA ASP A 351 -13.95 -16.22 -7.46
C ASP A 351 -14.37 -14.78 -7.84
N VAL A 352 -13.42 -13.84 -7.86
CA VAL A 352 -13.67 -12.44 -8.22
C VAL A 352 -12.39 -11.79 -8.77
N ALA A 353 -12.50 -11.09 -9.86
CA ALA A 353 -11.54 -10.16 -10.46
C ALA A 353 -12.08 -9.68 -11.80
N ASN A 354 -11.56 -8.59 -12.33
CA ASN A 354 -11.82 -8.12 -13.68
C ASN A 354 -10.57 -8.30 -14.56
N HIS A 355 -10.09 -7.27 -15.23
CA HIS A 355 -8.96 -7.40 -16.13
C HIS A 355 -7.61 -7.48 -15.40
N GLY A 356 -6.59 -7.96 -16.07
CA GLY A 356 -5.19 -7.74 -15.66
C GLY A 356 -4.77 -6.30 -15.95
N GLY A 357 -5.46 -5.65 -16.89
CA GLY A 357 -5.33 -4.24 -17.20
C GLY A 357 -6.53 -3.68 -17.94
N GLU A 358 -7.10 -2.59 -17.42
CA GLU A 358 -8.03 -1.70 -18.11
C GLU A 358 -7.26 -0.42 -18.47
N TRP A 359 -7.15 -0.14 -19.77
CA TRP A 359 -6.16 0.83 -20.25
C TRP A 359 -6.79 1.88 -21.14
N ASP A 360 -7.03 3.05 -20.58
CA ASP A 360 -7.72 4.15 -21.20
C ASP A 360 -6.80 5.30 -21.60
N GLY A 361 -7.14 5.98 -22.66
CA GLY A 361 -6.28 6.97 -23.29
C GLY A 361 -6.54 8.40 -22.83
N ALA A 362 -7.76 8.87 -23.05
CA ALA A 362 -8.13 10.27 -22.83
C ALA A 362 -9.63 10.43 -22.60
N ILE A 363 -10.01 11.46 -21.85
CA ILE A 363 -11.40 11.88 -21.68
C ILE A 363 -11.64 13.18 -22.46
N PRO A 364 -12.75 13.31 -23.21
CA PRO A 364 -13.72 12.26 -23.52
C PRO A 364 -13.23 11.32 -24.61
N ASP A 365 -13.86 10.13 -24.67
CA ASP A 365 -13.69 9.15 -25.73
C ASP A 365 -13.71 9.80 -27.13
N GLY A 366 -12.76 9.40 -28.00
CA GLY A 366 -12.60 9.99 -29.31
C GLY A 366 -12.09 11.44 -29.31
N SER A 367 -11.63 11.95 -28.19
CA SER A 367 -11.08 13.30 -28.05
C SER A 367 -9.89 13.50 -29.00
N PRO A 368 -9.84 14.64 -29.72
CA PRO A 368 -8.67 15.02 -30.49
C PRO A 368 -7.54 15.56 -29.61
N ASP A 369 -7.63 15.44 -28.27
CA ASP A 369 -6.60 15.89 -27.36
C ASP A 369 -5.24 15.28 -27.75
N PRO A 370 -4.21 16.08 -27.98
CA PRO A 370 -2.88 15.56 -28.30
C PRO A 370 -2.21 14.87 -27.11
N TYR A 371 -2.84 14.95 -25.92
CA TYR A 371 -2.35 14.33 -24.70
C TYR A 371 -3.26 13.16 -24.31
N TYR A 372 -2.74 11.95 -24.37
CA TYR A 372 -3.40 10.68 -24.11
C TYR A 372 -2.40 9.70 -23.52
N SER A 373 -2.88 8.62 -22.92
CA SER A 373 -2.00 7.60 -22.33
C SER A 373 -1.12 6.93 -23.39
N LYS A 374 0.18 6.89 -23.09
CA LYS A 374 1.19 6.28 -24.00
C LYS A 374 2.38 5.73 -23.20
N PRO A 375 2.14 4.81 -22.29
CA PRO A 375 3.20 4.24 -21.46
C PRO A 375 4.05 3.21 -22.19
N LEU A 376 5.14 2.81 -21.52
CA LEU A 376 5.99 1.70 -21.93
C LEU A 376 5.91 0.62 -20.83
N LEU A 377 5.29 -0.52 -21.12
CA LEU A 377 5.27 -1.66 -20.19
C LEU A 377 6.05 -2.83 -20.78
N TYR A 378 7.10 -3.23 -20.08
CA TYR A 378 7.98 -4.33 -20.47
C TYR A 378 8.07 -5.37 -19.34
N ASN A 379 8.22 -6.63 -19.72
CA ASN A 379 8.46 -7.72 -18.79
C ASN A 379 7.39 -7.81 -17.67
N ALA A 380 6.10 -7.80 -18.01
CA ALA A 380 5.02 -8.08 -17.08
C ALA A 380 4.68 -9.59 -17.05
N THR A 381 4.19 -10.07 -15.91
CA THR A 381 3.57 -11.40 -15.78
C THR A 381 2.21 -11.24 -15.11
N PHE A 382 1.13 -11.52 -15.83
CA PHE A 382 -0.24 -11.46 -15.34
C PHE A 382 -0.84 -12.87 -15.30
N ILE A 383 -1.30 -13.29 -14.12
CA ILE A 383 -1.96 -14.56 -13.87
C ILE A 383 -3.42 -14.28 -13.53
N GLY A 384 -4.33 -14.58 -14.44
CA GLY A 384 -5.77 -14.38 -14.25
C GLY A 384 -6.42 -15.37 -13.30
N SER A 385 -7.74 -15.36 -13.23
CA SER A 385 -8.56 -16.15 -12.29
C SER A 385 -8.49 -17.67 -12.48
N GLY A 386 -8.06 -18.14 -13.64
CA GLY A 386 -7.97 -19.56 -13.96
C GLY A 386 -9.00 -20.02 -14.99
N VAL A 387 -8.59 -20.95 -15.83
CA VAL A 387 -9.48 -21.60 -16.79
C VAL A 387 -10.58 -22.37 -16.02
N GLY A 388 -11.83 -21.97 -16.20
CA GLY A 388 -12.96 -22.58 -15.51
C GLY A 388 -13.24 -22.01 -14.11
N ALA A 389 -12.61 -20.88 -13.75
CA ALA A 389 -12.96 -20.10 -12.57
C ALA A 389 -14.46 -19.71 -12.59
N GLU A 390 -15.05 -19.53 -11.41
CA GLU A 390 -16.45 -19.09 -11.30
C GLU A 390 -16.64 -17.64 -11.77
N ASN A 391 -15.56 -16.87 -11.79
CA ASN A 391 -15.57 -15.48 -12.21
C ASN A 391 -15.65 -15.35 -13.74
N ALA A 392 -16.80 -14.86 -14.24
CA ALA A 392 -17.03 -14.63 -15.67
C ALA A 392 -16.52 -13.27 -16.18
N LYS A 393 -16.08 -12.36 -15.29
CA LYS A 393 -15.62 -11.02 -15.67
C LYS A 393 -14.15 -10.98 -16.11
N ASN A 394 -13.39 -12.02 -15.82
CA ASN A 394 -11.94 -12.11 -16.09
C ASN A 394 -11.63 -12.38 -17.57
N SER A 395 -12.27 -11.62 -18.45
CA SER A 395 -12.11 -11.69 -19.92
C SER A 395 -12.62 -10.40 -20.60
N PRO A 396 -11.82 -9.72 -21.44
CA PRO A 396 -10.44 -10.09 -21.81
C PRO A 396 -9.45 -9.88 -20.67
N ALA A 397 -8.25 -10.47 -20.79
CA ALA A 397 -7.18 -10.23 -19.83
C ALA A 397 -6.71 -8.77 -19.81
N ILE A 398 -6.72 -8.12 -20.97
CA ILE A 398 -6.38 -6.71 -21.14
C ILE A 398 -7.39 -6.07 -22.08
N ILE A 399 -7.91 -4.92 -21.70
CA ILE A 399 -8.74 -4.07 -22.56
C ILE A 399 -8.04 -2.72 -22.79
N MET A 400 -8.05 -2.21 -24.03
CA MET A 400 -7.41 -0.95 -24.44
C MET A 400 -8.45 -0.06 -25.09
N ARG A 401 -8.85 1.03 -24.41
CA ARG A 401 -9.95 1.92 -24.81
C ARG A 401 -9.53 3.37 -24.91
N ASP A 402 -10.46 4.22 -25.27
CA ASP A 402 -10.39 5.69 -25.24
C ASP A 402 -9.13 6.26 -25.88
N ALA A 403 -8.77 5.67 -27.04
CA ALA A 403 -7.60 6.05 -27.81
C ALA A 403 -6.26 5.90 -27.05
N THR A 404 -6.13 4.90 -26.20
CA THR A 404 -4.87 4.59 -25.54
C THR A 404 -3.81 4.18 -26.57
N ALA A 405 -2.58 4.48 -26.26
CA ALA A 405 -1.40 4.11 -27.03
C ALA A 405 -0.34 3.47 -26.11
N GLY A 406 0.88 3.33 -26.58
CA GLY A 406 2.00 2.82 -25.78
C GLY A 406 2.55 1.49 -26.28
N THR A 407 3.25 0.80 -25.42
CA THR A 407 3.90 -0.48 -25.80
C THR A 407 3.76 -1.48 -24.67
N LEU A 408 3.23 -2.65 -24.99
CA LEU A 408 3.32 -3.85 -24.15
C LEU A 408 4.31 -4.82 -24.80
N ALA A 409 5.39 -5.14 -24.11
CA ALA A 409 6.45 -5.94 -24.71
C ALA A 409 7.07 -6.98 -23.75
N ASN A 410 7.55 -8.10 -24.32
CA ASN A 410 8.26 -9.15 -23.58
C ASN A 410 7.49 -9.64 -22.33
N SER A 411 6.17 -9.63 -22.37
CA SER A 411 5.30 -9.95 -21.25
C SER A 411 4.68 -11.34 -21.38
N ILE A 412 4.18 -11.87 -20.25
CA ILE A 412 3.53 -13.17 -20.13
C ILE A 412 2.15 -12.96 -19.54
N ILE A 413 1.09 -13.30 -20.29
CA ILE A 413 -0.31 -13.19 -19.89
C ILE A 413 -0.91 -14.59 -19.89
N VAL A 414 -1.30 -15.10 -18.73
CA VAL A 414 -1.72 -16.50 -18.57
C VAL A 414 -2.94 -16.64 -17.68
N ASP A 415 -3.63 -17.77 -17.85
CA ASP A 415 -4.64 -18.31 -16.94
C ASP A 415 -5.86 -17.39 -16.72
N PHE A 416 -6.17 -16.51 -17.69
CA PHE A 416 -7.45 -15.80 -17.75
C PHE A 416 -8.56 -16.70 -18.29
N THR A 417 -9.82 -16.35 -18.03
CA THR A 417 -10.96 -17.27 -18.24
C THR A 417 -11.25 -17.59 -19.70
N ASP A 418 -11.07 -16.63 -20.62
CA ASP A 418 -11.37 -16.83 -22.05
C ASP A 418 -10.47 -15.99 -22.97
N LYS A 419 -10.69 -14.68 -23.12
CA LYS A 419 -10.00 -13.83 -24.09
C LYS A 419 -8.76 -13.15 -23.50
N GLY A 420 -7.78 -12.90 -24.36
CA GLY A 420 -6.51 -12.28 -23.98
C GLY A 420 -6.53 -10.77 -24.11
N ILE A 421 -7.10 -10.24 -25.20
CA ILE A 421 -7.03 -8.81 -25.46
C ILE A 421 -8.20 -8.30 -26.29
N GLU A 422 -8.68 -7.12 -25.94
CA GLU A 422 -9.49 -6.24 -26.75
C GLU A 422 -8.72 -4.95 -27.06
N VAL A 423 -8.70 -4.51 -28.30
CA VAL A 423 -8.26 -3.17 -28.69
C VAL A 423 -9.46 -2.48 -29.30
N GLU A 424 -9.97 -1.48 -28.61
CA GLU A 424 -11.20 -0.78 -28.99
C GLU A 424 -11.14 -0.23 -30.42
N ASP A 425 -12.16 -0.57 -31.19
CA ASP A 425 -12.37 -0.13 -32.58
C ASP A 425 -13.81 0.41 -32.73
N LEU A 426 -13.96 1.72 -32.73
CA LEU A 426 -15.27 2.40 -32.75
C LEU A 426 -15.72 2.84 -34.14
N ALA A 427 -14.99 2.52 -35.18
CA ALA A 427 -15.12 3.06 -36.53
C ALA A 427 -14.72 4.54 -36.67
N ASN A 428 -14.25 4.90 -37.87
CA ASN A 428 -13.76 6.25 -38.21
C ASN A 428 -14.73 7.39 -37.91
N GLU A 429 -16.01 7.10 -37.72
CA GLU A 429 -17.06 8.08 -37.45
C GLU A 429 -17.01 8.64 -36.02
N LYS A 430 -16.35 7.92 -35.11
CA LYS A 430 -16.25 8.26 -33.69
C LYS A 430 -15.00 9.06 -33.32
N GLY A 431 -14.04 9.19 -34.23
CA GLY A 431 -12.81 9.93 -33.98
C GLY A 431 -11.57 9.01 -33.91
N ILE A 432 -10.65 9.30 -33.02
CA ILE A 432 -9.46 8.47 -32.79
C ILE A 432 -9.77 7.50 -31.68
N ASP A 433 -9.54 6.20 -31.92
CA ASP A 433 -9.63 5.11 -30.97
C ASP A 433 -8.30 4.36 -30.81
N SER A 434 -8.26 3.33 -29.99
CA SER A 434 -7.04 2.54 -29.74
C SER A 434 -6.60 1.75 -30.97
N TYR A 435 -7.54 1.26 -31.77
CA TYR A 435 -7.24 0.61 -33.06
C TYR A 435 -6.54 1.57 -34.02
N LYS A 436 -7.02 2.81 -34.13
CA LYS A 436 -6.34 3.84 -34.94
C LYS A 436 -4.94 4.14 -34.43
N ARG A 437 -4.73 4.17 -33.11
CA ARG A 437 -3.38 4.30 -32.53
C ARG A 437 -2.47 3.14 -32.91
N MET A 438 -3.00 1.92 -32.97
CA MET A 438 -2.27 0.76 -33.45
C MET A 438 -1.90 0.90 -34.94
N GLN A 439 -2.84 1.28 -35.80
CA GLN A 439 -2.58 1.52 -37.22
C GLN A 439 -1.51 2.58 -37.48
N ASP A 440 -1.50 3.65 -36.66
CA ASP A 440 -0.52 4.73 -36.73
C ASP A 440 0.84 4.35 -36.12
N GLY A 441 0.97 3.14 -35.56
CA GLY A 441 2.18 2.62 -34.92
C GLY A 441 2.48 3.23 -33.55
N GLU A 442 1.49 3.82 -32.93
CA GLU A 442 1.57 4.41 -31.60
C GLU A 442 1.22 3.43 -30.48
N LEU A 443 0.33 2.47 -30.73
CA LEU A 443 0.07 1.30 -29.89
C LEU A 443 0.82 0.08 -30.44
N LYS A 444 1.57 -0.59 -29.58
CA LYS A 444 2.43 -1.71 -29.98
C LYS A 444 2.32 -2.89 -29.02
N LEU A 445 2.13 -4.08 -29.57
CA LEU A 445 2.15 -5.35 -28.85
C LEU A 445 3.34 -6.16 -29.39
N LEU A 446 4.43 -6.29 -28.60
CA LEU A 446 5.71 -6.80 -29.09
C LEU A 446 6.17 -8.04 -28.33
N ASN A 447 6.31 -9.17 -29.01
CA ASN A 447 6.99 -10.36 -28.47
C ASN A 447 6.39 -10.91 -27.16
N ASN A 448 5.08 -10.73 -26.89
CA ASN A 448 4.42 -11.24 -25.70
C ASN A 448 4.01 -12.71 -25.87
N MET A 449 3.84 -13.41 -24.76
CA MET A 449 3.28 -14.76 -24.68
C MET A 449 1.89 -14.69 -24.05
N TRP A 450 0.89 -15.21 -24.77
CA TRP A 450 -0.52 -15.24 -24.38
C TRP A 450 -0.95 -16.71 -24.23
N TRP A 451 -1.28 -17.10 -23.01
CA TRP A 451 -1.77 -18.45 -22.72
C TRP A 451 -3.02 -18.35 -21.84
N VAL A 452 -4.14 -17.97 -22.44
CA VAL A 452 -5.39 -17.58 -21.77
C VAL A 452 -6.53 -18.53 -22.16
N GLY A 453 -7.41 -18.84 -21.23
CA GLY A 453 -8.62 -19.64 -21.48
C GLY A 453 -8.36 -21.02 -22.10
N GLY A 454 -7.10 -21.48 -22.20
CA GLY A 454 -6.72 -22.64 -23.00
C GLY A 454 -6.71 -22.37 -24.51
N ASN A 455 -6.83 -21.11 -24.92
CA ASN A 455 -6.86 -20.64 -26.30
C ASN A 455 -5.45 -20.65 -26.91
N THR A 456 -5.35 -20.99 -28.20
CA THR A 456 -4.07 -21.24 -28.87
C THR A 456 -3.93 -20.51 -30.20
N ALA A 457 -4.85 -19.60 -30.54
CA ALA A 457 -4.85 -18.88 -31.80
C ALA A 457 -4.91 -17.36 -31.58
N ILE A 458 -4.22 -16.60 -32.43
CA ILE A 458 -4.34 -15.14 -32.49
C ILE A 458 -5.44 -14.81 -33.52
N ASP A 459 -6.68 -15.03 -33.13
CA ASP A 459 -7.89 -14.71 -33.87
C ASP A 459 -9.11 -14.62 -32.95
N THR A 460 -10.30 -14.41 -33.52
CA THR A 460 -11.59 -14.30 -32.78
C THR A 460 -12.35 -15.62 -32.70
N SER A 461 -11.77 -16.75 -33.11
CA SER A 461 -12.41 -18.06 -33.04
C SER A 461 -12.68 -18.50 -31.58
N SER A 462 -13.37 -19.61 -31.39
CA SER A 462 -13.60 -20.20 -30.07
C SER A 462 -12.33 -20.66 -29.34
N VAL A 463 -11.20 -20.71 -30.00
CA VAL A 463 -9.87 -20.99 -29.46
C VAL A 463 -8.94 -19.79 -29.67
N GLY A 464 -9.50 -18.64 -29.99
CA GLY A 464 -8.79 -17.39 -30.24
C GLY A 464 -8.73 -16.50 -29.03
N ILE A 465 -7.65 -15.73 -28.91
CA ILE A 465 -7.42 -14.81 -27.78
C ILE A 465 -7.95 -13.40 -28.02
N LEU A 466 -8.38 -13.08 -29.26
CA LEU A 466 -8.85 -11.73 -29.58
C LEU A 466 -10.34 -11.59 -29.27
N GLN A 467 -10.69 -10.46 -28.68
CA GLN A 467 -12.06 -10.02 -28.49
C GLN A 467 -12.32 -8.81 -29.39
N PRO A 468 -13.32 -8.86 -30.27
CA PRO A 468 -13.74 -7.69 -31.04
C PRO A 468 -14.53 -6.73 -30.16
N THR A 469 -14.42 -5.44 -30.42
CA THR A 469 -15.34 -4.44 -29.86
C THR A 469 -16.76 -4.69 -30.38
N VAL A 470 -17.75 -4.63 -29.50
CA VAL A 470 -19.15 -4.93 -29.83
C VAL A 470 -20.06 -3.75 -29.47
N ASP A 471 -21.20 -3.66 -30.18
CA ASP A 471 -22.27 -2.70 -29.86
C ASP A 471 -23.21 -3.22 -28.74
N ASP A 472 -24.23 -2.44 -28.40
CA ASP A 472 -25.24 -2.80 -27.40
C ASP A 472 -26.03 -4.10 -27.73
N ASN A 473 -25.96 -4.59 -28.96
CA ASN A 473 -26.58 -5.85 -29.38
C ASN A 473 -25.60 -7.03 -29.37
N SER A 474 -24.35 -6.80 -28.96
CA SER A 474 -23.24 -7.75 -29.02
C SER A 474 -22.82 -8.10 -30.47
N ASP A 475 -23.07 -7.21 -31.41
CA ASP A 475 -22.59 -7.35 -32.78
C ASP A 475 -21.21 -6.69 -32.91
N PRO A 476 -20.19 -7.33 -33.50
CA PRO A 476 -18.87 -6.72 -33.74
C PRO A 476 -18.98 -5.43 -34.56
N VAL A 477 -18.31 -4.38 -34.11
CA VAL A 477 -18.30 -3.05 -34.73
C VAL A 477 -16.90 -2.65 -35.15
N GLY A 478 -16.73 -1.42 -35.65
CA GLY A 478 -15.47 -0.83 -36.02
C GLY A 478 -15.05 -1.05 -37.47
N ASP A 479 -13.81 -0.70 -37.76
CA ASP A 479 -13.19 -0.82 -39.09
C ASP A 479 -12.55 -2.19 -39.32
N ASP A 480 -12.27 -2.95 -38.26
CA ASP A 480 -11.71 -4.33 -38.23
C ASP A 480 -12.55 -5.27 -37.36
N PRO A 481 -13.85 -5.48 -37.67
CA PRO A 481 -14.79 -6.19 -36.77
C PRO A 481 -14.45 -7.68 -36.61
N ASP A 482 -13.56 -8.24 -37.38
CA ASP A 482 -13.06 -9.62 -37.27
C ASP A 482 -11.64 -9.67 -36.65
N CYS A 483 -11.10 -8.54 -36.23
CA CYS A 483 -9.76 -8.36 -35.65
C CYS A 483 -8.63 -8.89 -36.56
N SER A 484 -8.81 -8.87 -37.89
CA SER A 484 -7.80 -9.41 -38.82
C SER A 484 -6.52 -8.57 -38.83
N ASP A 485 -6.62 -7.25 -38.73
CA ASP A 485 -5.48 -6.34 -38.67
C ASP A 485 -4.77 -6.43 -37.34
N LEU A 486 -5.51 -6.56 -36.21
CA LEU A 486 -4.94 -6.81 -34.88
C LEU A 486 -4.19 -8.15 -34.86
N ALA A 487 -4.77 -9.22 -35.46
CA ALA A 487 -4.13 -10.52 -35.58
C ALA A 487 -2.83 -10.45 -36.39
N ALA A 488 -2.85 -9.72 -37.50
CA ALA A 488 -1.66 -9.46 -38.30
C ALA A 488 -0.61 -8.67 -37.52
N HIS A 489 -1.01 -7.59 -36.84
CA HIS A 489 -0.10 -6.80 -36.00
C HIS A 489 0.58 -7.66 -34.94
N MET A 490 -0.17 -8.47 -34.20
CA MET A 490 0.40 -9.33 -33.18
C MET A 490 1.34 -10.39 -33.74
N THR A 491 0.96 -11.02 -34.85
CA THR A 491 1.76 -12.06 -35.51
C THR A 491 3.06 -11.50 -36.08
N ASP A 492 3.01 -10.37 -36.78
CA ASP A 492 4.17 -9.70 -37.38
C ASP A 492 5.15 -9.20 -36.32
N ASN A 493 4.65 -8.90 -35.11
CA ASN A 493 5.44 -8.49 -33.96
C ASN A 493 5.73 -9.64 -32.98
N LEU A 494 5.73 -10.87 -33.45
CA LEU A 494 6.17 -12.08 -32.76
C LEU A 494 5.48 -12.37 -31.42
N ASN A 495 4.21 -11.98 -31.28
CA ASN A 495 3.37 -12.46 -30.18
C ASN A 495 3.03 -13.94 -30.42
N THR A 496 2.87 -14.71 -29.39
CA THR A 496 2.50 -16.13 -29.45
C THR A 496 1.33 -16.45 -28.55
N ALA A 497 0.38 -17.27 -29.02
CA ALA A 497 -0.74 -17.80 -28.23
C ALA A 497 -0.73 -19.33 -28.16
N ASP A 498 0.11 -19.99 -28.98
CA ASP A 498 0.21 -21.44 -29.10
C ASP A 498 1.34 -22.06 -28.25
N VAL A 499 2.01 -21.28 -27.45
CA VAL A 499 3.14 -21.71 -26.60
C VAL A 499 2.86 -21.40 -25.14
N ASP A 500 2.68 -22.45 -24.35
CA ASP A 500 2.58 -22.33 -22.89
C ASP A 500 3.93 -21.85 -22.32
N PRO A 501 3.97 -20.71 -21.59
CA PRO A 501 5.17 -20.27 -20.88
C PRO A 501 5.56 -21.23 -19.75
N ALA A 502 4.67 -22.13 -19.35
CA ALA A 502 4.85 -23.15 -18.32
C ALA A 502 5.40 -22.55 -17.03
N LEU A 503 4.63 -21.66 -16.40
CA LEU A 503 5.00 -21.13 -15.09
C LEU A 503 5.22 -22.28 -14.10
N ALA A 504 6.22 -22.17 -13.26
CA ALA A 504 6.61 -23.23 -12.32
C ALA A 504 5.49 -23.53 -11.30
N GLY A 505 4.65 -22.55 -10.98
CA GLY A 505 3.47 -22.71 -10.14
C GLY A 505 2.54 -21.50 -10.17
N ILE A 506 1.23 -21.75 -10.18
CA ILE A 506 0.17 -20.72 -10.19
C ILE A 506 -0.81 -20.89 -9.02
N GLY A 507 -0.33 -21.40 -7.87
CA GLY A 507 -1.19 -21.67 -6.72
C GLY A 507 -1.67 -20.37 -6.05
N ARG A 508 -2.98 -20.34 -5.69
CA ARG A 508 -3.69 -19.19 -5.12
C ARG A 508 -4.13 -19.41 -3.67
N THR A 509 -3.69 -20.47 -3.03
CA THR A 509 -4.16 -20.83 -1.68
C THR A 509 -3.13 -20.44 -0.62
N ILE A 510 -3.57 -19.72 0.41
CA ILE A 510 -2.76 -19.34 1.56
C ILE A 510 -2.06 -20.55 2.19
N GLY A 511 -0.79 -20.43 2.50
CA GLY A 511 0.03 -21.48 3.10
C GLY A 511 0.40 -22.64 2.16
N SER A 512 -0.07 -22.62 0.89
CA SER A 512 0.15 -23.75 -0.05
C SER A 512 1.58 -23.85 -0.56
N LYS A 513 2.33 -22.73 -0.54
CA LYS A 513 3.69 -22.62 -1.07
C LYS A 513 3.82 -23.13 -2.51
N SER A 514 2.85 -22.75 -3.34
CA SER A 514 2.71 -23.27 -4.71
C SER A 514 2.67 -22.18 -5.78
N LEU A 515 2.87 -20.91 -5.42
CA LEU A 515 3.00 -19.80 -6.37
C LEU A 515 4.48 -19.61 -6.73
N ASP A 516 4.81 -19.89 -7.98
CA ASP A 516 6.13 -19.66 -8.58
C ASP A 516 5.95 -19.15 -10.01
N PRO A 517 5.90 -17.85 -10.21
CA PRO A 517 5.59 -17.24 -11.51
C PRO A 517 6.75 -17.27 -12.51
N ARG A 518 7.86 -17.97 -12.22
CA ARG A 518 8.98 -18.09 -13.15
C ARG A 518 8.60 -18.97 -14.35
N PRO A 519 8.80 -18.51 -15.59
CA PRO A 519 8.55 -19.34 -16.76
C PRO A 519 9.63 -20.42 -16.90
N THR A 520 9.23 -21.64 -17.24
CA THR A 520 10.15 -22.77 -17.48
C THR A 520 10.32 -23.10 -18.96
N ALA A 521 9.43 -22.60 -19.83
CA ALA A 521 9.52 -22.82 -21.26
C ALA A 521 10.70 -22.09 -21.89
N ALA A 522 11.43 -22.76 -22.78
CA ALA A 522 12.56 -22.15 -23.51
C ALA A 522 12.14 -20.94 -24.38
N ALA A 523 10.89 -20.88 -24.81
CA ALA A 523 10.34 -19.78 -25.59
C ALA A 523 10.35 -18.45 -24.81
N ALA A 524 10.25 -18.49 -23.48
CA ALA A 524 10.36 -17.31 -22.64
C ALA A 524 11.77 -16.67 -22.65
N LYS A 525 12.78 -17.37 -23.12
CA LYS A 525 14.17 -16.88 -23.24
C LYS A 525 14.58 -16.54 -24.68
N SER A 526 13.63 -16.36 -25.59
CA SER A 526 13.91 -16.10 -26.98
C SER A 526 12.88 -15.17 -27.63
N GLY A 527 13.23 -14.62 -28.80
CA GLY A 527 12.34 -13.74 -29.53
C GLY A 527 11.96 -12.53 -28.66
N LEU A 528 12.96 -11.81 -28.18
CA LEU A 528 12.74 -10.62 -27.33
C LEU A 528 12.66 -9.36 -28.19
N ALA A 529 11.80 -8.44 -27.81
CA ALA A 529 11.77 -7.10 -28.38
C ALA A 529 12.96 -6.29 -27.89
N ASP A 530 13.38 -5.32 -28.69
CA ASP A 530 14.36 -4.33 -28.28
C ASP A 530 13.83 -3.49 -27.12
N VAL A 531 14.67 -3.26 -26.14
CA VAL A 531 14.32 -2.51 -24.93
C VAL A 531 14.77 -1.05 -25.07
N PRO A 532 13.89 -0.06 -24.90
CA PRO A 532 14.25 1.34 -24.98
C PRO A 532 15.18 1.77 -23.83
N SER A 533 15.89 2.88 -24.05
CA SER A 533 16.73 3.48 -23.02
C SER A 533 15.91 3.84 -21.78
N GLY A 534 16.41 3.51 -20.60
CA GLY A 534 15.75 3.74 -19.31
C GLY A 534 15.14 2.48 -18.70
N LEU A 535 14.97 1.41 -19.50
CA LEU A 535 14.57 0.09 -19.02
C LEU A 535 15.74 -0.89 -19.08
N GLU A 536 15.68 -1.95 -18.29
CA GLU A 536 16.72 -3.00 -18.28
C GLU A 536 16.52 -3.98 -19.43
N SER A 537 17.61 -4.26 -20.17
CA SER A 537 17.61 -5.30 -21.19
C SER A 537 17.96 -6.65 -20.56
N VAL A 538 16.97 -7.53 -20.47
CA VAL A 538 17.11 -8.87 -19.90
C VAL A 538 16.91 -9.97 -20.94
N GLY A 539 17.38 -11.18 -20.65
CA GLY A 539 17.33 -12.32 -21.55
C GLY A 539 16.05 -13.17 -21.47
N TYR A 540 14.95 -12.61 -20.95
CA TYR A 540 13.71 -13.35 -20.72
C TYR A 540 12.47 -12.47 -20.86
N LYS A 541 11.31 -13.09 -21.04
CA LYS A 541 9.97 -12.50 -21.00
C LYS A 541 9.36 -12.69 -19.61
N GLY A 542 8.44 -11.80 -19.24
CA GLY A 542 7.79 -11.81 -17.94
C GLY A 542 8.57 -11.08 -16.86
N ALA A 543 8.00 -10.97 -15.67
CA ALA A 543 8.52 -10.22 -14.55
C ALA A 543 9.61 -10.95 -13.75
N PHE A 544 9.86 -12.22 -14.03
CA PHE A 544 10.74 -13.05 -13.22
C PHE A 544 11.83 -13.72 -14.06
N ASP A 545 13.08 -13.56 -13.63
CA ASP A 545 14.19 -14.29 -14.21
C ASP A 545 14.01 -15.80 -13.91
N PRO A 546 13.91 -16.66 -14.94
CA PRO A 546 13.75 -18.10 -14.76
C PRO A 546 14.84 -18.77 -13.91
N ASP A 547 16.02 -18.18 -13.85
CA ASP A 547 17.22 -18.75 -13.21
C ASP A 547 17.58 -18.07 -11.89
N ALA A 548 16.84 -17.03 -11.47
CA ALA A 548 17.09 -16.28 -10.24
C ALA A 548 16.09 -16.60 -9.12
N ALA A 549 16.35 -16.10 -7.92
CA ALA A 549 15.40 -16.11 -6.82
C ALA A 549 14.23 -15.15 -7.12
N LEU A 550 13.06 -15.43 -6.56
CA LEU A 550 11.89 -14.55 -6.66
C LEU A 550 12.16 -13.24 -5.93
N TRP A 551 12.15 -12.12 -6.64
CA TRP A 551 12.39 -10.79 -6.06
C TRP A 551 11.26 -10.32 -5.11
N ILE A 552 10.11 -11.01 -5.15
CA ILE A 552 8.96 -10.74 -4.27
C ILE A 552 9.11 -11.40 -2.89
N LYS A 553 10.18 -12.16 -2.61
CA LYS A 553 10.42 -12.81 -1.33
C LYS A 553 10.98 -11.86 -0.28
N GLY A 554 10.57 -12.09 0.96
CA GLY A 554 11.09 -11.42 2.15
C GLY A 554 10.32 -10.18 2.57
N TRP A 555 9.56 -9.54 1.66
CA TRP A 555 8.93 -8.25 1.92
C TRP A 555 7.43 -8.19 1.57
N THR A 556 6.90 -9.15 0.82
CA THR A 556 5.50 -9.16 0.39
C THR A 556 4.59 -9.93 1.34
N ALA A 557 3.31 -9.57 1.38
CA ALA A 557 2.26 -10.36 2.01
C ALA A 557 2.14 -11.75 1.37
N LEU A 558 2.38 -11.86 0.05
CA LEU A 558 2.42 -13.15 -0.65
C LEU A 558 3.44 -14.11 -0.03
N ASP A 559 4.63 -13.64 0.34
CA ASP A 559 5.65 -14.47 1.00
C ASP A 559 5.31 -14.72 2.47
N GLU A 560 4.94 -13.67 3.20
CA GLU A 560 4.59 -13.73 4.62
C GLU A 560 3.47 -14.74 4.90
N LYS A 561 2.41 -14.69 4.08
CA LYS A 561 1.23 -15.57 4.20
C LYS A 561 1.44 -16.97 3.57
N GLY A 562 2.62 -17.23 2.99
CA GLY A 562 3.04 -18.54 2.52
C GLY A 562 2.42 -18.97 1.19
N TYR A 563 2.11 -18.06 0.29
CA TYR A 563 1.72 -18.40 -1.07
C TYR A 563 2.92 -18.87 -1.90
N LEU A 564 4.08 -18.21 -1.72
CA LEU A 564 5.27 -18.46 -2.53
C LEU A 564 5.95 -19.79 -2.17
N VAL A 565 6.54 -20.41 -3.18
CA VAL A 565 7.44 -21.58 -2.99
C VAL A 565 8.58 -21.25 -2.03
N ASP A 566 9.15 -22.25 -1.35
CA ASP A 566 10.28 -22.09 -0.41
C ASP A 566 11.58 -21.60 -1.10
#